data_18e3e414ed3243066aa3014dfcc08043
#
_entry.id   18e3e414ed3243066aa3014dfcc08043
#
_cell.length_a   1.000
_cell.length_b   1.000
_cell.length_c   1.000
_cell.angle_alpha   90.00
_cell.angle_beta   90.00
_cell.angle_gamma   90.00
#
_symmetry.space_group_name_H-M   'P 1'
#
loop_
_entity.id
_entity.type
_entity.pdbx_description
1 polymer ?
#
loop_
_entity_poly.entity_id
_entity_poly.type
_entity_poly.pdbx_seq_one_letter_code
_entity_poly.pdbx_strand_id
1 'polypeptide(L)'
;KKKKILIILLLPLIYQSVPTEILKLKIFDTFVKKQEPSGNFVILNITEQDVENEGGYPFPRKTLAQIQVDLINEGAIGVGWVISFPQADRMGGDEVFAQTLGYVPSVIAMFEDGKGNYPKPTGTVVKGSHVSGIVSMGVKENLNTLKDNTLQGLAIAPTEVDQLVRRIPLLVSTPNNNWIPSFGTQIYKALFSVKTYIIKTNDNGIEEISI
;
A
#
# COMPACT_ATOMS: atom_id res chain seq x y z
N LYS A 1 44.12 8.82 -27.10
CA LYS A 1 43.02 9.79 -26.87
C LYS A 1 41.64 9.11 -26.84
N LYS A 2 41.28 8.26 -27.82
CA LYS A 2 39.95 7.57 -27.88
C LYS A 2 39.66 6.69 -26.65
N LYS A 3 40.63 5.94 -26.10
CA LYS A 3 40.45 5.13 -24.89
C LYS A 3 40.16 5.95 -23.63
N LYS A 4 40.78 7.16 -23.47
CA LYS A 4 40.52 8.05 -22.35
C LYS A 4 39.10 8.66 -22.43
N ILE A 5 38.62 8.99 -23.62
CA ILE A 5 37.27 9.50 -23.84
C ILE A 5 36.22 8.41 -23.51
N LEU A 6 36.47 7.16 -23.88
CA LEU A 6 35.59 6.04 -23.55
C LEU A 6 35.49 5.81 -22.03
N ILE A 7 36.61 5.92 -21.31
CA ILE A 7 36.62 5.78 -19.85
C ILE A 7 35.81 6.91 -19.18
N ILE A 8 35.94 8.15 -19.66
CA ILE A 8 35.20 9.31 -19.14
C ILE A 8 33.68 9.13 -19.41
N LEU A 9 33.31 8.57 -20.56
CA LEU A 9 31.91 8.27 -20.91
C LEU A 9 31.33 7.11 -20.07
N LEU A 10 32.15 6.18 -19.59
CA LEU A 10 31.75 5.05 -18.74
C LEU A 10 31.75 5.39 -17.24
N LEU A 11 32.48 6.45 -16.82
CA LEU A 11 32.54 6.89 -15.43
C LEU A 11 31.16 7.13 -14.78
N PRO A 12 30.16 7.75 -15.47
CA PRO A 12 28.81 7.92 -14.92
C PRO A 12 28.05 6.61 -14.73
N LEU A 13 28.39 5.55 -15.45
CA LEU A 13 27.79 4.23 -15.29
C LEU A 13 28.32 3.49 -14.05
N ILE A 14 29.54 3.82 -13.63
CA ILE A 14 30.20 3.23 -12.47
C ILE A 14 29.94 4.06 -11.21
N TYR A 15 29.85 5.38 -11.36
CA TYR A 15 29.62 6.31 -10.26
C TYR A 15 28.12 6.56 -10.10
N GLN A 16 27.53 6.00 -9.06
CA GLN A 16 26.11 6.21 -8.72
C GLN A 16 25.92 7.65 -8.18
N SER A 17 25.82 8.60 -9.09
CA SER A 17 25.48 9.99 -8.75
C SER A 17 23.98 10.24 -8.99
N VAL A 18 23.41 11.19 -8.26
CA VAL A 18 22.00 11.56 -8.43
C VAL A 18 21.63 11.85 -9.90
N PRO A 19 22.41 12.61 -10.69
CA PRO A 19 22.12 12.84 -12.11
C PRO A 19 22.11 11.56 -12.96
N THR A 20 23.01 10.62 -12.67
CA THR A 20 23.04 9.34 -13.41
C THR A 20 21.86 8.45 -13.06
N GLU A 21 21.43 8.44 -11.80
CA GLU A 21 20.20 7.73 -11.40
C GLU A 21 18.96 8.34 -12.06
N ILE A 22 18.83 9.66 -12.07
CA ILE A 22 17.71 10.34 -12.77
C ILE A 22 17.70 9.98 -14.25
N LEU A 23 18.88 9.94 -14.91
CA LEU A 23 18.96 9.55 -16.31
C LEU A 23 18.53 8.10 -16.53
N LYS A 24 18.96 7.17 -15.69
CA LYS A 24 18.53 5.77 -15.74
C LYS A 24 17.02 5.65 -15.59
N LEU A 25 16.42 6.37 -14.62
CA LEU A 25 14.98 6.37 -14.39
C LEU A 25 14.20 6.91 -15.59
N LYS A 26 14.66 7.99 -16.20
CA LYS A 26 14.07 8.53 -17.44
C LYS A 26 14.17 7.57 -18.61
N ILE A 27 15.28 6.87 -18.76
CA ILE A 27 15.43 5.82 -19.77
C ILE A 27 14.46 4.67 -19.47
N PHE A 28 14.35 4.24 -18.21
CA PHE A 28 13.38 3.22 -17.80
C PHE A 28 11.95 3.61 -18.19
N ASP A 29 11.55 4.86 -17.96
CA ASP A 29 10.21 5.36 -18.30
C ASP A 29 9.88 5.21 -19.79
N THR A 30 10.91 5.27 -20.68
CA THR A 30 10.68 5.08 -22.13
C THR A 30 10.31 3.63 -22.49
N PHE A 31 10.65 2.68 -21.63
CA PHE A 31 10.32 1.27 -21.81
C PHE A 31 9.00 0.85 -21.14
N VAL A 32 8.48 1.69 -20.23
CA VAL A 32 7.19 1.43 -19.57
C VAL A 32 6.07 1.61 -20.58
N LYS A 33 5.39 0.52 -20.89
CA LYS A 33 4.23 0.55 -21.79
C LYS A 33 3.01 0.98 -21.00
N LYS A 34 2.32 2.00 -21.49
CA LYS A 34 0.97 2.33 -21.00
C LYS A 34 0.05 1.15 -21.23
N GLN A 35 -0.61 0.70 -20.17
CA GLN A 35 -1.63 -0.33 -20.25
C GLN A 35 -3.00 0.32 -20.17
N GLU A 36 -3.96 -0.21 -20.91
CA GLU A 36 -5.34 0.22 -20.80
C GLU A 36 -5.92 -0.29 -19.46
N PRO A 37 -6.76 0.53 -18.79
CA PRO A 37 -7.42 0.11 -17.56
C PRO A 37 -8.27 -1.15 -17.79
N SER A 38 -8.23 -2.08 -16.84
CA SER A 38 -9.02 -3.32 -16.92
C SER A 38 -10.52 -3.11 -16.77
N GLY A 39 -10.94 -1.95 -16.26
CA GLY A 39 -12.34 -1.68 -15.90
C GLY A 39 -12.83 -2.36 -14.61
N ASN A 40 -11.98 -3.20 -13.99
CA ASN A 40 -12.35 -3.93 -12.77
C ASN A 40 -12.21 -3.09 -11.49
N PHE A 41 -11.57 -1.95 -11.57
CA PHE A 41 -11.35 -1.05 -10.44
C PHE A 41 -11.94 0.33 -10.73
N VAL A 42 -12.70 0.83 -9.77
CA VAL A 42 -13.24 2.19 -9.78
C VAL A 42 -12.61 2.97 -8.63
N ILE A 43 -12.11 4.14 -8.91
CA ILE A 43 -11.54 5.05 -7.90
C ILE A 43 -12.57 6.14 -7.63
N LEU A 44 -13.05 6.22 -6.40
CA LEU A 44 -13.89 7.30 -5.91
C LEU A 44 -13.03 8.29 -5.15
N ASN A 45 -13.00 9.52 -5.63
CA ASN A 45 -12.30 10.60 -4.95
C ASN A 45 -13.28 11.40 -4.11
N ILE A 46 -12.90 11.68 -2.87
CA ILE A 46 -13.57 12.68 -2.03
C ILE A 46 -13.03 14.05 -2.46
N THR A 47 -13.90 14.90 -2.96
CA THR A 47 -13.55 16.23 -3.44
C THR A 47 -13.77 17.30 -2.36
N GLU A 48 -13.22 18.49 -2.56
CA GLU A 48 -13.49 19.65 -1.69
C GLU A 48 -14.99 19.97 -1.61
N GLN A 49 -15.72 19.80 -2.72
CA GLN A 49 -17.16 20.02 -2.75
C GLN A 49 -17.91 19.01 -1.89
N ASP A 50 -17.48 17.74 -1.88
CA ASP A 50 -18.07 16.71 -1.00
C ASP A 50 -17.82 17.05 0.47
N VAL A 51 -16.62 17.55 0.79
CA VAL A 51 -16.27 18.01 2.13
C VAL A 51 -17.15 19.18 2.57
N GLU A 52 -17.38 20.16 1.71
CA GLU A 52 -18.27 21.28 2.00
C GLU A 52 -19.71 20.83 2.20
N ASN A 53 -20.22 19.95 1.35
CA ASN A 53 -21.60 19.44 1.40
C ASN A 53 -21.87 18.65 2.69
N GLU A 54 -20.88 17.89 3.18
CA GLU A 54 -20.96 17.11 4.41
C GLU A 54 -20.62 17.90 5.69
N GLY A 55 -20.34 19.20 5.55
CA GLY A 55 -20.06 20.09 6.68
C GLY A 55 -18.65 19.96 7.27
N GLY A 56 -17.72 19.39 6.52
CA GLY A 56 -16.29 19.32 6.87
C GLY A 56 -15.71 17.90 6.89
N TYR A 57 -14.40 17.85 7.02
CA TYR A 57 -13.65 16.58 7.16
C TYR A 57 -13.06 16.47 8.57
N PRO A 58 -12.96 15.28 9.18
CA PRO A 58 -13.33 13.97 8.66
C PRO A 58 -14.85 13.70 8.68
N PHE A 59 -15.32 12.95 7.69
CA PHE A 59 -16.73 12.56 7.63
C PHE A 59 -17.13 11.69 8.83
N PRO A 60 -18.38 11.82 9.32
CA PRO A 60 -18.91 10.90 10.31
C PRO A 60 -18.85 9.45 9.85
N ARG A 61 -18.57 8.51 10.74
CA ARG A 61 -18.53 7.07 10.40
C ARG A 61 -19.85 6.56 9.84
N LYS A 62 -20.99 7.17 10.24
CA LYS A 62 -22.30 6.84 9.68
C LYS A 62 -22.40 7.19 8.20
N THR A 63 -21.85 8.32 7.77
CA THR A 63 -21.76 8.70 6.34
C THR A 63 -20.91 7.71 5.58
N LEU A 64 -19.74 7.32 6.12
CA LEU A 64 -18.88 6.32 5.49
C LEU A 64 -19.53 4.95 5.42
N ALA A 65 -20.29 4.56 6.45
CA ALA A 65 -21.07 3.34 6.45
C ALA A 65 -22.14 3.33 5.35
N GLN A 66 -22.81 4.47 5.14
CA GLN A 66 -23.80 4.59 4.05
C GLN A 66 -23.13 4.48 2.69
N ILE A 67 -22.01 5.18 2.47
CA ILE A 67 -21.22 5.06 1.23
C ILE A 67 -20.80 3.61 0.98
N GLN A 68 -20.37 2.88 2.02
CA GLN A 68 -20.03 1.46 1.91
C GLN A 68 -21.21 0.63 1.41
N VAL A 69 -22.40 0.86 1.95
CA VAL A 69 -23.63 0.16 1.55
C VAL A 69 -24.02 0.53 0.12
N ASP A 70 -23.93 1.80 -0.25
CA ASP A 70 -24.30 2.26 -1.59
C ASP A 70 -23.38 1.65 -2.65
N LEU A 71 -22.06 1.57 -2.37
CA LEU A 71 -21.10 0.89 -3.26
C LEU A 71 -21.45 -0.59 -3.45
N ILE A 72 -21.86 -1.27 -2.39
CA ILE A 72 -22.27 -2.68 -2.46
C ILE A 72 -23.55 -2.83 -3.30
N ASN A 73 -24.51 -1.92 -3.12
CA ASN A 73 -25.76 -1.92 -3.91
C ASN A 73 -25.49 -1.66 -5.40
N GLU A 74 -24.46 -0.88 -5.74
CA GLU A 74 -23.99 -0.65 -7.10
C GLU A 74 -23.14 -1.81 -7.66
N GLY A 75 -22.96 -2.88 -6.89
CA GLY A 75 -22.29 -4.11 -7.34
C GLY A 75 -20.83 -4.24 -6.99
N ALA A 76 -20.30 -3.43 -6.09
CA ALA A 76 -18.94 -3.60 -5.61
C ALA A 76 -18.78 -4.93 -4.86
N ILE A 77 -17.86 -5.78 -5.33
CA ILE A 77 -17.53 -7.08 -4.71
C ILE A 77 -16.45 -6.97 -3.62
N GLY A 78 -15.84 -5.80 -3.48
CA GLY A 78 -14.88 -5.46 -2.44
C GLY A 78 -14.62 -3.97 -2.43
N VAL A 79 -14.25 -3.43 -1.26
CA VAL A 79 -14.05 -1.99 -1.06
C VAL A 79 -12.72 -1.74 -0.36
N GLY A 80 -11.95 -0.79 -0.88
CA GLY A 80 -10.71 -0.34 -0.29
C GLY A 80 -10.79 1.13 0.15
N TRP A 81 -10.62 1.39 1.45
CA TRP A 81 -10.60 2.74 2.01
C TRP A 81 -9.15 3.21 2.18
N VAL A 82 -8.70 4.11 1.31
CA VAL A 82 -7.36 4.75 1.44
C VAL A 82 -7.42 5.85 2.51
N ILE A 83 -8.04 5.53 3.63
CA ILE A 83 -8.21 6.38 4.80
C ILE A 83 -7.83 5.57 6.03
N SER A 84 -7.17 6.20 7.02
CA SER A 84 -6.91 5.59 8.32
C SER A 84 -7.85 6.13 9.38
N PHE A 85 -8.20 5.27 10.31
CA PHE A 85 -9.16 5.55 11.38
C PHE A 85 -8.56 5.23 12.76
N PRO A 86 -7.51 5.95 13.19
CA PRO A 86 -6.81 5.64 14.43
C PRO A 86 -7.52 6.12 15.69
N GLN A 87 -8.55 6.94 15.55
CA GLN A 87 -9.31 7.53 16.65
C GLN A 87 -10.79 7.25 16.50
N ALA A 88 -11.48 7.15 17.63
CA ALA A 88 -12.93 6.99 17.66
C ALA A 88 -13.63 8.21 17.03
N ASP A 89 -14.75 7.95 16.38
CA ASP A 89 -15.60 9.00 15.84
C ASP A 89 -16.25 9.79 16.97
N ARG A 90 -16.07 11.10 16.96
CA ARG A 90 -16.68 12.00 17.95
C ARG A 90 -18.21 12.04 17.86
N MET A 91 -18.75 11.71 16.69
CA MET A 91 -20.21 11.68 16.43
C MET A 91 -20.80 10.28 16.63
N GLY A 92 -19.96 9.30 16.97
CA GLY A 92 -20.33 7.89 17.03
C GLY A 92 -20.51 7.27 15.64
N GLY A 93 -20.64 5.95 15.59
CA GLY A 93 -20.87 5.23 14.33
C GLY A 93 -19.74 4.27 13.96
N ASP A 94 -18.70 4.15 14.79
CA ASP A 94 -17.61 3.20 14.54
C ASP A 94 -18.13 1.77 14.43
N GLU A 95 -19.08 1.35 15.27
CA GLU A 95 -19.69 0.02 15.24
C GLU A 95 -20.51 -0.20 13.96
N VAL A 96 -21.27 0.82 13.54
CA VAL A 96 -22.06 0.75 12.31
C VAL A 96 -21.14 0.61 11.09
N PHE A 97 -20.11 1.42 11.05
CA PHE A 97 -19.13 1.34 9.95
C PHE A 97 -18.36 0.01 9.97
N ALA A 98 -17.94 -0.46 11.14
CA ALA A 98 -17.31 -1.77 11.29
C ALA A 98 -18.19 -2.90 10.76
N GLN A 99 -19.50 -2.87 11.06
CA GLN A 99 -20.45 -3.85 10.56
C GLN A 99 -20.53 -3.82 9.03
N THR A 100 -20.66 -2.63 8.42
CA THR A 100 -20.74 -2.52 6.95
C THR A 100 -19.46 -2.95 6.25
N LEU A 101 -18.27 -2.72 6.86
CA LEU A 101 -16.99 -3.23 6.35
C LEU A 101 -16.96 -4.76 6.26
N GLY A 102 -17.73 -5.46 7.08
CA GLY A 102 -17.85 -6.93 7.06
C GLY A 102 -18.79 -7.49 5.99
N TYR A 103 -19.54 -6.66 5.27
CA TYR A 103 -20.52 -7.16 4.28
C TYR A 103 -19.87 -7.68 3.00
N VAL A 104 -18.74 -7.12 2.62
CA VAL A 104 -17.91 -7.57 1.49
C VAL A 104 -16.44 -7.55 1.91
N PRO A 105 -15.53 -8.24 1.18
CA PRO A 105 -14.10 -8.10 1.38
C PRO A 105 -13.68 -6.64 1.39
N SER A 106 -13.30 -6.13 2.56
CA SER A 106 -12.92 -4.73 2.71
C SER A 106 -11.52 -4.58 3.29
N VAL A 107 -10.84 -3.49 2.92
CA VAL A 107 -9.51 -3.15 3.42
C VAL A 107 -9.47 -1.67 3.78
N ILE A 108 -8.95 -1.35 4.95
CA ILE A 108 -8.67 0.03 5.39
C ILE A 108 -7.17 0.30 5.40
N ALA A 109 -6.78 1.52 5.07
CA ALA A 109 -5.36 1.88 5.02
C ALA A 109 -4.76 2.03 6.42
N MET A 110 -3.48 1.67 6.53
CA MET A 110 -2.57 2.14 7.57
C MET A 110 -1.52 3.04 6.91
N PHE A 111 -1.00 4.00 7.64
CA PHE A 111 0.11 4.83 7.19
C PHE A 111 1.31 4.67 8.12
N GLU A 112 2.51 4.89 7.59
CA GLU A 112 3.71 4.90 8.40
C GLU A 112 3.66 6.01 9.46
N ASP A 113 4.13 5.67 10.66
CA ASP A 113 4.30 6.59 11.78
C ASP A 113 5.56 6.20 12.56
N GLY A 114 6.57 7.03 12.55
CA GLY A 114 7.85 6.77 13.23
C GLY A 114 7.74 6.57 14.75
N LYS A 115 6.58 6.87 15.34
CA LYS A 115 6.21 6.58 16.73
C LYS A 115 5.18 5.47 16.85
N GLY A 116 4.80 4.87 15.73
CA GLY A 116 3.79 3.83 15.65
C GLY A 116 4.29 2.48 16.16
N ASN A 117 3.37 1.57 16.26
CA ASN A 117 3.63 0.17 16.58
C ASN A 117 3.77 -0.67 15.31
N TYR A 118 4.18 -1.90 15.48
CA TYR A 118 4.16 -2.88 14.41
C TYR A 118 2.92 -3.75 14.57
N PRO A 119 2.08 -3.89 13.51
CA PRO A 119 0.90 -4.74 13.57
C PRO A 119 1.31 -6.19 13.78
N LYS A 120 0.42 -6.98 14.35
CA LYS A 120 0.66 -8.42 14.48
C LYS A 120 0.89 -9.05 13.10
N PRO A 121 1.87 -9.97 12.97
CA PRO A 121 2.10 -10.67 11.70
C PRO A 121 0.84 -11.41 11.26
N THR A 122 0.46 -11.26 10.01
CA THR A 122 -0.69 -11.96 9.46
C THR A 122 -0.27 -12.92 8.35
N GLY A 123 -0.17 -14.20 8.70
CA GLY A 123 -0.08 -15.28 7.74
C GLY A 123 1.06 -15.15 6.73
N THR A 124 2.29 -14.98 7.19
CA THR A 124 3.48 -14.96 6.33
C THR A 124 4.38 -16.13 6.64
N VAL A 125 4.81 -16.86 5.61
CA VAL A 125 5.78 -17.95 5.71
C VAL A 125 6.99 -17.61 4.86
N VAL A 126 8.16 -17.53 5.47
CA VAL A 126 9.43 -17.32 4.76
C VAL A 126 10.12 -18.67 4.55
N LYS A 127 10.50 -18.95 3.31
CA LYS A 127 11.27 -20.15 2.92
C LYS A 127 12.60 -19.70 2.33
N GLY A 128 13.70 -20.13 2.92
CA GLY A 128 15.07 -19.80 2.50
C GLY A 128 15.82 -18.93 3.51
N SER A 129 16.88 -18.30 3.04
CA SER A 129 17.72 -17.40 3.86
C SER A 129 16.92 -16.16 4.27
N HIS A 130 17.24 -15.63 5.45
CA HIS A 130 16.61 -14.39 5.89
C HIS A 130 17.09 -13.21 5.04
N VAL A 131 16.16 -12.43 4.49
CA VAL A 131 16.43 -11.24 3.70
C VAL A 131 15.68 -10.05 4.29
N SER A 132 16.39 -8.96 4.53
CA SER A 132 15.77 -7.69 4.87
C SER A 132 15.18 -7.05 3.61
N GLY A 133 13.91 -6.71 3.64
CA GLY A 133 13.26 -5.88 2.63
C GLY A 133 13.29 -4.39 3.00
N ILE A 134 12.44 -3.61 2.40
CA ILE A 134 12.15 -2.24 2.86
C ILE A 134 11.60 -2.34 4.28
N VAL A 135 12.24 -1.65 5.22
CA VAL A 135 11.88 -1.70 6.64
C VAL A 135 10.94 -0.54 6.96
N SER A 136 9.77 -0.86 7.51
CA SER A 136 8.84 0.15 8.02
C SER A 136 9.38 0.78 9.30
N MET A 137 9.14 2.07 9.45
CA MET A 137 9.41 2.82 10.68
C MET A 137 8.35 2.62 11.78
N GLY A 138 7.34 1.82 11.52
CA GLY A 138 6.15 1.62 12.32
C GLY A 138 4.90 2.14 11.63
N VAL A 139 3.74 1.80 12.16
CA VAL A 139 2.45 2.19 11.58
C VAL A 139 1.51 2.71 12.65
N LYS A 140 0.64 3.61 12.26
CA LYS A 140 -0.54 3.96 13.02
C LYS A 140 -1.66 3.01 12.65
N GLU A 141 -1.97 2.08 13.56
CA GLU A 141 -3.08 1.13 13.36
C GLU A 141 -4.45 1.81 13.48
N ASN A 142 -5.44 1.23 12.83
CA ASN A 142 -6.83 1.63 12.98
C ASN A 142 -7.43 1.14 14.30
N LEU A 143 -8.60 1.66 14.68
CA LEU A 143 -9.36 1.22 15.85
C LEU A 143 -9.60 -0.29 15.84
N ASN A 144 -9.56 -0.91 17.03
CA ASN A 144 -9.84 -2.33 17.19
C ASN A 144 -11.21 -2.71 16.63
N THR A 145 -12.24 -1.91 16.94
CA THR A 145 -13.60 -2.10 16.43
C THR A 145 -13.64 -2.27 14.90
N LEU A 146 -12.85 -1.50 14.16
CA LEU A 146 -12.81 -1.58 12.70
C LEU A 146 -11.97 -2.76 12.21
N LYS A 147 -10.77 -2.93 12.76
CA LYS A 147 -9.84 -3.98 12.29
C LYS A 147 -10.27 -5.40 12.63
N ASP A 148 -11.22 -5.59 13.55
CA ASP A 148 -11.80 -6.90 13.83
C ASP A 148 -12.78 -7.36 12.74
N ASN A 149 -13.27 -6.44 11.90
CA ASN A 149 -14.23 -6.69 10.82
C ASN A 149 -13.62 -6.53 9.41
N THR A 150 -12.38 -6.08 9.29
CA THR A 150 -11.73 -5.84 8.00
C THR A 150 -10.22 -6.02 8.07
N LEU A 151 -9.58 -6.14 6.91
CA LEU A 151 -8.12 -6.20 6.82
C LEU A 151 -7.53 -4.79 6.81
N GLN A 152 -6.28 -4.67 7.25
CA GLN A 152 -5.51 -3.45 7.18
C GLN A 152 -4.34 -3.62 6.22
N GLY A 153 -4.08 -2.64 5.36
CA GLY A 153 -2.94 -2.64 4.44
C GLY A 153 -2.14 -1.35 4.51
N LEU A 154 -0.82 -1.45 4.39
CA LEU A 154 0.07 -0.30 4.44
C LEU A 154 -0.02 0.50 3.14
N ALA A 155 -0.54 1.72 3.22
CA ALA A 155 -0.55 2.65 2.10
C ALA A 155 0.81 3.37 2.06
N ILE A 156 1.74 2.80 1.29
CA ILE A 156 3.09 3.31 1.11
C ILE A 156 3.39 3.44 -0.38
N ALA A 157 3.95 4.59 -0.76
CA ALA A 157 4.37 4.88 -2.12
C ALA A 157 5.74 5.58 -2.08
N PRO A 158 6.84 4.81 -1.90
CA PRO A 158 8.17 5.40 -1.82
C PRO A 158 8.54 6.05 -3.14
N THR A 159 9.06 7.27 -3.06
CA THR A 159 9.52 8.01 -4.23
C THR A 159 10.97 7.65 -4.57
N GLU A 160 11.28 7.64 -5.86
CA GLU A 160 12.64 7.58 -6.37
C GLU A 160 13.36 8.92 -6.17
N VAL A 161 14.65 8.99 -6.53
CA VAL A 161 15.47 10.21 -6.36
C VAL A 161 14.94 11.44 -7.10
N ASP A 162 14.11 11.26 -8.12
CA ASP A 162 13.44 12.32 -8.87
C ASP A 162 12.00 12.60 -8.37
N GLN A 163 11.66 12.08 -7.20
CA GLN A 163 10.37 12.21 -6.49
C GLN A 163 9.16 11.62 -7.23
N LEU A 164 9.38 10.77 -8.22
CA LEU A 164 8.31 10.01 -8.86
C LEU A 164 8.18 8.62 -8.24
N VAL A 165 6.95 8.14 -8.13
CA VAL A 165 6.65 6.78 -7.71
C VAL A 165 6.60 5.88 -8.92
N ARG A 166 7.48 4.86 -8.99
CA ARG A 166 7.49 3.86 -10.06
C ARG A 166 7.27 2.45 -9.57
N ARG A 167 7.50 2.24 -8.29
CA ARG A 167 7.42 0.92 -7.66
C ARG A 167 6.68 1.03 -6.33
N ILE A 168 5.79 0.10 -6.09
CA ILE A 168 5.10 -0.03 -4.82
C ILE A 168 5.50 -1.39 -4.24
N PRO A 169 5.98 -1.46 -2.99
CA PRO A 169 6.32 -2.73 -2.37
C PRO A 169 5.05 -3.57 -2.17
N LEU A 170 5.13 -4.86 -2.45
CA LEU A 170 4.05 -5.79 -2.12
C LEU A 170 3.99 -6.04 -0.61
N LEU A 171 5.16 -6.17 0.00
CA LEU A 171 5.34 -6.42 1.43
C LEU A 171 6.46 -5.52 1.95
N VAL A 172 6.31 -5.06 3.18
CA VAL A 172 7.31 -4.26 3.90
C VAL A 172 7.73 -5.02 5.15
N SER A 173 9.02 -5.11 5.42
CA SER A 173 9.52 -5.80 6.61
C SER A 173 9.46 -4.91 7.85
N THR A 174 9.48 -5.53 9.02
CA THR A 174 9.65 -4.86 10.30
C THR A 174 11.03 -5.18 10.87
N PRO A 175 11.54 -4.42 11.85
CA PRO A 175 12.80 -4.74 12.51
C PRO A 175 12.84 -6.14 13.15
N ASN A 176 11.69 -6.69 13.48
CA ASN A 176 11.55 -8.03 14.05
C ASN A 176 11.35 -9.12 12.98
N ASN A 177 11.67 -8.82 11.73
CA ASN A 177 11.57 -9.73 10.60
C ASN A 177 10.15 -10.26 10.31
N ASN A 178 9.15 -9.50 10.69
CA ASN A 178 7.77 -9.73 10.27
C ASN A 178 7.49 -8.93 8.98
N TRP A 179 6.41 -9.25 8.31
CA TRP A 179 6.04 -8.64 7.06
C TRP A 179 4.67 -7.99 7.15
N ILE A 180 4.58 -6.76 6.67
CA ILE A 180 3.34 -5.98 6.58
C ILE A 180 2.96 -5.92 5.10
N PRO A 181 1.77 -6.40 4.72
CA PRO A 181 1.31 -6.29 3.35
C PRO A 181 0.95 -4.84 3.00
N SER A 182 1.27 -4.45 1.77
CA SER A 182 0.79 -3.18 1.24
C SER A 182 -0.72 -3.20 1.05
N PHE A 183 -1.30 -2.02 0.91
CA PHE A 183 -2.74 -1.85 0.73
C PHE A 183 -3.28 -2.66 -0.47
N GLY A 184 -2.62 -2.57 -1.63
CA GLY A 184 -3.00 -3.34 -2.81
C GLY A 184 -2.89 -4.84 -2.62
N THR A 185 -1.83 -5.31 -1.94
CA THR A 185 -1.65 -6.73 -1.62
C THR A 185 -2.74 -7.24 -0.67
N GLN A 186 -3.17 -6.40 0.29
CA GLN A 186 -4.28 -6.76 1.19
C GLN A 186 -5.63 -6.80 0.46
N ILE A 187 -5.88 -5.90 -0.50
CA ILE A 187 -7.09 -5.97 -1.34
C ILE A 187 -7.12 -7.30 -2.10
N TYR A 188 -6.01 -7.69 -2.72
CA TYR A 188 -5.90 -8.97 -3.40
C TYR A 188 -6.20 -10.14 -2.45
N LYS A 189 -5.57 -10.14 -1.28
CA LYS A 189 -5.82 -11.15 -0.23
C LYS A 189 -7.29 -11.23 0.16
N ALA A 190 -7.93 -10.08 0.36
CA ALA A 190 -9.34 -10.01 0.75
C ALA A 190 -10.25 -10.60 -0.33
N LEU A 191 -10.09 -10.17 -1.58
CA LEU A 191 -10.92 -10.60 -2.71
C LEU A 191 -10.81 -12.09 -3.02
N PHE A 192 -9.60 -12.66 -2.90
CA PHE A 192 -9.34 -14.07 -3.23
C PHE A 192 -9.32 -14.98 -2.00
N SER A 193 -9.68 -14.46 -0.81
CA SER A 193 -9.72 -15.22 0.45
C SER A 193 -8.40 -15.93 0.78
N VAL A 194 -7.29 -15.34 0.40
CA VAL A 194 -5.95 -15.90 0.65
C VAL A 194 -5.63 -15.82 2.14
N LYS A 195 -5.10 -16.91 2.70
CA LYS A 195 -4.77 -16.97 4.14
C LYS A 195 -3.31 -16.59 4.42
N THR A 196 -2.39 -16.93 3.52
CA THR A 196 -0.96 -16.89 3.81
C THR A 196 -0.18 -16.38 2.61
N TYR A 197 0.80 -15.50 2.86
CA TYR A 197 1.84 -15.14 1.90
C TYR A 197 3.03 -16.08 2.06
N ILE A 198 3.55 -16.62 0.97
CA ILE A 198 4.77 -17.41 0.96
C ILE A 198 5.86 -16.57 0.29
N ILE A 199 6.92 -16.27 1.05
CA ILE A 199 8.08 -15.52 0.57
C ILE A 199 9.22 -16.51 0.39
N LYS A 200 9.65 -16.73 -0.85
CA LYS A 200 10.85 -17.51 -1.13
C LYS A 200 12.05 -16.57 -1.26
N THR A 201 13.11 -16.90 -0.56
CA THR A 201 14.34 -16.10 -0.52
C THR A 201 15.55 -16.97 -0.86
N ASN A 202 16.56 -16.34 -1.44
CA ASN A 202 17.89 -16.90 -1.67
C ASN A 202 18.94 -15.88 -1.24
N ASP A 203 20.21 -16.17 -1.47
CA ASP A 203 21.35 -15.30 -1.08
C ASP A 203 21.35 -13.93 -1.79
N ASN A 204 20.57 -13.77 -2.86
CA ASN A 204 20.45 -12.53 -3.62
C ASN A 204 19.22 -11.69 -3.23
N GLY A 205 18.33 -12.22 -2.40
CA GLY A 205 17.13 -11.52 -1.97
C GLY A 205 15.84 -12.32 -2.08
N ILE A 206 14.72 -11.61 -2.26
CA ILE A 206 13.40 -12.23 -2.49
C ILE A 206 13.34 -12.71 -3.94
N GLU A 207 13.12 -14.01 -4.11
CA GLU A 207 12.98 -14.65 -5.41
C GLU A 207 11.52 -14.68 -5.87
N GLU A 208 10.61 -14.97 -4.95
CA GLU A 208 9.19 -15.11 -5.25
C GLU A 208 8.32 -14.73 -4.04
N ILE A 209 7.21 -14.08 -4.32
CA ILE A 209 6.10 -13.90 -3.37
C ILE A 209 4.89 -14.59 -3.97
N SER A 210 4.44 -15.66 -3.33
CA SER A 210 3.21 -16.38 -3.70
C SER A 210 2.09 -15.99 -2.74
N ILE A 211 0.92 -15.77 -3.29
CA ILE A 211 -0.29 -15.34 -2.59
C ILE A 211 -1.38 -16.38 -2.83
#